data_21a21bed25cb5f60c4903746554fcb2f
#
_entry.id   21a21bed25cb5f60c4903746554fcb2f
#
_cell.length_a   1.000
_cell.length_b   1.000
_cell.length_c   1.000
_cell.angle_alpha   90.00
_cell.angle_beta   90.00
_cell.angle_gamma   90.00
#
_symmetry.space_group_name_H-M   'P 1'
#
loop_
_entity.id
_entity.type
_entity.pdbx_description
1 polymer ?
#
loop_
_entity_poly.entity_id
_entity_poly.type
_entity_poly.pdbx_seq_one_letter_code
_entity_poly.pdbx_strand_id
1 'polypeptide(L)'
;MLHTCAFEVCSDIFNSLTSRLKGLIELDDYNKIMESATILGKITKELIDYPELDGGGFVDKNLTAESLNNGISKMKSLIQNLNEDNPYKERIKGELEEKIQISEEILKLFDFNIVKKLTFTNAHGDYSIQQLIYNDTKGTTVIDFETAKKLPIVWEVMRSYSYIDKEAKNGILNINTLVDYFREFCKYVPLNDYDLKYAPYVYIIQLANSVFGYKEYNNDYSQRKLLDFAFFRTNLCIYLYDNLEIISKELLKLK
;
A
#
# COMPACT_ATOMS: atom_id res chain seq x y z
N MET A 1 -35.37 19.51 -7.37
CA MET A 1 -34.58 18.44 -7.98
C MET A 1 -33.14 18.29 -7.42
N LEU A 2 -32.43 19.35 -7.04
CA LEU A 2 -31.07 19.27 -6.46
C LEU A 2 -31.02 18.77 -5.00
N HIS A 3 -32.08 18.98 -4.21
CA HIS A 3 -32.13 18.52 -2.81
C HIS A 3 -32.37 17.03 -2.64
N THR A 4 -33.05 16.38 -3.56
CA THR A 4 -33.30 14.93 -3.54
C THR A 4 -32.05 14.14 -3.86
N CYS A 5 -31.23 14.62 -4.81
CA CYS A 5 -29.99 13.95 -5.20
C CYS A 5 -28.92 13.97 -4.06
N ALA A 6 -28.84 15.06 -3.31
CA ALA A 6 -27.92 15.16 -2.16
C ALA A 6 -28.30 14.23 -1.00
N PHE A 7 -29.59 14.00 -0.78
CA PHE A 7 -30.09 13.11 0.28
C PHE A 7 -29.90 11.63 -0.06
N GLU A 8 -30.07 11.25 -1.33
CA GLU A 8 -29.76 9.88 -1.81
C GLU A 8 -28.25 9.59 -1.71
N VAL A 9 -27.39 10.53 -2.12
CA VAL A 9 -25.93 10.41 -2.00
C VAL A 9 -25.50 10.30 -0.54
N CYS A 10 -26.08 11.09 0.39
CA CYS A 10 -25.79 10.98 1.82
C CYS A 10 -26.29 9.67 2.43
N SER A 11 -27.45 9.16 2.01
CA SER A 11 -27.98 7.87 2.45
C SER A 11 -27.13 6.71 1.96
N ASP A 12 -26.67 6.77 0.70
CA ASP A 12 -25.80 5.76 0.11
C ASP A 12 -24.40 5.77 0.77
N ILE A 13 -23.86 6.94 1.13
CA ILE A 13 -22.62 7.09 1.90
C ILE A 13 -22.79 6.52 3.31
N PHE A 14 -23.91 6.79 3.99
CA PHE A 14 -24.15 6.28 5.34
C PHE A 14 -24.37 4.77 5.37
N ASN A 15 -25.11 4.23 4.40
CA ASN A 15 -25.31 2.79 4.22
C ASN A 15 -23.99 2.10 3.82
N SER A 16 -23.12 2.77 3.06
CA SER A 16 -21.77 2.33 2.72
C SER A 16 -20.87 2.31 3.96
N LEU A 17 -20.93 3.32 4.83
CA LEU A 17 -20.15 3.35 6.08
C LEU A 17 -20.56 2.21 7.03
N THR A 18 -21.85 1.87 7.10
CA THR A 18 -22.34 0.74 7.89
C THR A 18 -22.02 -0.61 7.27
N SER A 19 -22.00 -0.74 5.94
CA SER A 19 -21.55 -1.94 5.24
C SER A 19 -20.04 -2.09 5.28
N ARG A 20 -19.28 -0.98 5.30
CA ARG A 20 -17.82 -0.96 5.54
C ARG A 20 -17.44 -1.57 6.87
N LEU A 21 -18.18 -1.27 7.95
CA LEU A 21 -17.95 -1.87 9.27
C LEU A 21 -18.29 -3.36 9.30
N LYS A 22 -19.24 -3.82 8.49
CA LYS A 22 -19.54 -5.24 8.31
C LYS A 22 -18.57 -5.94 7.35
N GLY A 23 -18.17 -5.28 6.24
CA GLY A 23 -17.26 -5.82 5.24
C GLY A 23 -15.82 -5.97 5.72
N LEU A 24 -15.38 -5.20 6.72
CA LEU A 24 -14.06 -5.37 7.37
C LEU A 24 -13.95 -6.69 8.16
N ILE A 25 -15.05 -7.37 8.41
CA ILE A 25 -15.11 -8.58 9.24
C ILE A 25 -15.14 -9.87 8.37
N GLU A 26 -15.46 -9.78 7.07
CA GLU A 26 -15.77 -10.96 6.24
C GLU A 26 -14.87 -11.16 5.01
N LEU A 27 -13.67 -10.58 4.94
CA LEU A 27 -12.77 -10.72 3.78
C LEU A 27 -11.92 -12.00 3.80
N ASP A 28 -12.52 -13.09 4.22
CA ASP A 28 -12.01 -14.45 4.02
C ASP A 28 -12.31 -15.01 2.63
N ASP A 29 -13.01 -14.24 1.79
CA ASP A 29 -13.48 -14.70 0.50
C ASP A 29 -12.44 -14.40 -0.59
N TYR A 30 -11.76 -15.43 -1.04
CA TYR A 30 -10.84 -15.39 -2.18
C TYR A 30 -11.46 -14.70 -3.41
N ASN A 31 -12.76 -14.92 -3.69
CA ASN A 31 -13.44 -14.31 -4.82
C ASN A 31 -13.51 -12.78 -4.69
N LYS A 32 -13.75 -12.25 -3.49
CA LYS A 32 -13.74 -10.79 -3.24
C LYS A 32 -12.36 -10.19 -3.40
N ILE A 33 -11.31 -10.93 -3.00
CA ILE A 33 -9.92 -10.51 -3.22
C ILE A 33 -9.67 -10.41 -4.74
N MET A 34 -10.07 -11.42 -5.51
CA MET A 34 -9.91 -11.42 -6.96
C MET A 34 -10.79 -10.35 -7.64
N GLU A 35 -12.00 -10.12 -7.14
CA GLU A 35 -12.85 -9.02 -7.61
C GLU A 35 -12.17 -7.66 -7.42
N SER A 36 -11.52 -7.43 -6.28
CA SER A 36 -10.75 -6.20 -6.04
C SER A 36 -9.59 -6.04 -7.04
N ALA A 37 -8.87 -7.12 -7.37
CA ALA A 37 -7.83 -7.11 -8.41
C ALA A 37 -8.41 -6.74 -9.78
N THR A 38 -9.57 -7.35 -10.13
CA THR A 38 -10.31 -7.07 -11.36
C THR A 38 -10.69 -5.59 -11.46
N ILE A 39 -11.23 -5.02 -10.37
CA ILE A 39 -11.66 -3.62 -10.32
C ILE A 39 -10.44 -2.69 -10.46
N LEU A 40 -9.36 -2.95 -9.72
CA LEU A 40 -8.13 -2.19 -9.84
C LEU A 40 -7.59 -2.23 -11.27
N GLY A 41 -7.55 -3.41 -11.90
CA GLY A 41 -7.09 -3.58 -13.28
C GLY A 41 -7.94 -2.79 -14.27
N LYS A 42 -9.26 -2.85 -14.15
CA LYS A 42 -10.19 -2.10 -15.00
C LYS A 42 -10.01 -0.59 -14.87
N ILE A 43 -9.96 -0.08 -13.64
CA ILE A 43 -9.77 1.35 -13.39
C ILE A 43 -8.43 1.82 -13.95
N THR A 44 -7.35 1.08 -13.66
CA THR A 44 -6.02 1.45 -14.18
C THR A 44 -6.02 1.49 -15.70
N LYS A 45 -6.67 0.52 -16.35
CA LYS A 45 -6.82 0.50 -17.82
C LYS A 45 -7.54 1.74 -18.34
N GLU A 46 -8.65 2.13 -17.73
CA GLU A 46 -9.39 3.35 -18.12
C GLU A 46 -8.56 4.61 -17.86
N LEU A 47 -7.79 4.66 -16.77
CA LEU A 47 -6.96 5.81 -16.43
C LEU A 47 -5.74 5.98 -17.34
N ILE A 48 -5.30 4.94 -18.06
CA ILE A 48 -4.20 5.02 -19.04
C ILE A 48 -4.56 5.98 -20.19
N ASP A 49 -5.83 6.01 -20.61
CA ASP A 49 -6.30 6.82 -21.74
C ASP A 49 -6.58 8.28 -21.35
N TYR A 50 -6.49 8.63 -20.08
CA TYR A 50 -6.65 10.00 -19.60
C TYR A 50 -5.34 10.80 -19.72
N PRO A 51 -5.44 12.15 -19.76
CA PRO A 51 -4.25 13.00 -19.70
C PRO A 51 -3.37 12.61 -18.52
N GLU A 52 -2.06 12.60 -18.75
CA GLU A 52 -1.09 12.23 -17.75
C GLU A 52 -1.19 13.14 -16.52
N LEU A 53 -1.40 12.51 -15.36
CA LEU A 53 -1.43 13.21 -14.08
C LEU A 53 0.00 13.51 -13.61
N ASP A 54 0.15 14.58 -12.82
CA ASP A 54 1.40 14.84 -12.13
C ASP A 54 1.69 13.70 -11.13
N GLY A 55 2.93 13.22 -11.11
CA GLY A 55 3.40 12.23 -10.13
C GLY A 55 3.52 12.78 -8.71
N GLY A 56 3.33 14.10 -8.50
CA GLY A 56 3.37 14.74 -7.18
C GLY A 56 4.69 14.53 -6.44
N GLY A 57 5.79 14.26 -7.19
CA GLY A 57 7.09 13.92 -6.61
C GLY A 57 7.10 12.55 -5.89
N PHE A 58 6.22 11.63 -6.27
CA PHE A 58 6.13 10.30 -5.62
C PHE A 58 7.46 9.56 -5.66
N VAL A 59 8.12 9.54 -6.81
CA VAL A 59 9.42 8.85 -6.98
C VAL A 59 10.48 9.53 -6.11
N ASP A 60 10.61 10.84 -6.17
CA ASP A 60 11.64 11.58 -5.43
C ASP A 60 11.47 11.44 -3.92
N LYS A 61 10.21 11.39 -3.45
CA LYS A 61 9.89 11.27 -2.02
C LYS A 61 10.01 9.84 -1.49
N ASN A 62 9.91 8.82 -2.35
CA ASN A 62 9.75 7.44 -1.88
C ASN A 62 10.71 6.45 -2.52
N LEU A 63 11.17 6.66 -3.77
CA LEU A 63 11.83 5.62 -4.57
C LEU A 63 13.22 6.04 -5.05
N THR A 64 13.95 6.82 -4.25
CA THR A 64 15.34 7.20 -4.50
C THR A 64 16.24 6.78 -3.34
N ALA A 65 17.53 6.60 -3.58
CA ALA A 65 18.50 6.37 -2.52
C ALA A 65 18.53 7.52 -1.51
N GLU A 66 18.36 8.76 -1.99
CA GLU A 66 18.28 9.94 -1.14
C GLU A 66 17.05 9.89 -0.22
N SER A 67 15.86 9.55 -0.75
CA SER A 67 14.64 9.45 0.05
C SER A 67 14.79 8.39 1.16
N LEU A 68 15.44 7.26 0.85
CA LEU A 68 15.64 6.20 1.82
C LEU A 68 16.67 6.60 2.90
N ASN A 69 17.76 7.28 2.55
CA ASN A 69 18.70 7.86 3.51
C ASN A 69 18.03 8.91 4.41
N ASN A 70 17.15 9.74 3.85
CA ASN A 70 16.35 10.69 4.62
C ASN A 70 15.40 9.97 5.59
N GLY A 71 14.82 8.83 5.18
CA GLY A 71 14.03 7.95 6.03
C GLY A 71 14.85 7.42 7.22
N ILE A 72 16.05 6.89 6.96
CA ILE A 72 16.99 6.44 8.01
C ILE A 72 17.28 7.56 9.01
N SER A 73 17.58 8.76 8.51
CA SER A 73 17.86 9.92 9.36
C SER A 73 16.67 10.30 10.23
N LYS A 74 15.45 10.27 9.69
CA LYS A 74 14.20 10.51 10.45
C LYS A 74 13.98 9.44 11.53
N MET A 75 14.23 8.17 11.23
CA MET A 75 14.10 7.08 12.20
C MET A 75 15.12 7.22 13.33
N LYS A 76 16.40 7.48 13.01
CA LYS A 76 17.45 7.73 14.02
C LYS A 76 17.11 8.93 14.91
N SER A 77 16.62 10.02 14.32
CA SER A 77 16.17 11.19 15.09
C SER A 77 14.97 10.87 15.99
N LEU A 78 13.99 10.10 15.49
CA LEU A 78 12.84 9.72 16.30
C LEU A 78 13.23 8.85 17.47
N ILE A 79 14.12 7.87 17.28
CA ILE A 79 14.66 7.02 18.36
C ILE A 79 15.30 7.87 19.48
N GLN A 80 16.11 8.87 19.10
CA GLN A 80 16.76 9.77 20.06
C GLN A 80 15.78 10.67 20.82
N ASN A 81 14.61 10.93 20.23
CA ASN A 81 13.59 11.83 20.79
C ASN A 81 12.34 11.08 21.30
N LEU A 82 12.43 9.77 21.51
CA LEU A 82 11.34 9.03 22.15
C LEU A 82 11.22 9.47 23.62
N ASN A 83 10.00 9.83 24.02
CA ASN A 83 9.74 10.25 25.39
C ASN A 83 10.02 9.11 26.37
N GLU A 84 10.61 9.45 27.53
CA GLU A 84 10.97 8.46 28.55
C GLU A 84 9.76 7.74 29.16
N ASP A 85 8.61 8.40 29.23
CA ASP A 85 7.34 7.89 29.73
C ASP A 85 6.49 7.18 28.67
N ASN A 86 6.98 7.05 27.42
CA ASN A 86 6.28 6.36 26.36
C ASN A 86 6.17 4.85 26.67
N PRO A 87 4.96 4.31 26.88
CA PRO A 87 4.78 2.90 27.28
C PRO A 87 5.20 1.89 26.20
N TYR A 88 5.41 2.33 24.95
CA TYR A 88 5.88 1.50 23.83
C TYR A 88 7.29 1.87 23.37
N LYS A 89 8.05 2.64 24.15
CA LYS A 89 9.38 3.15 23.80
C LYS A 89 10.30 2.07 23.25
N GLU A 90 10.49 0.99 23.99
CA GLU A 90 11.42 -0.08 23.62
C GLU A 90 10.96 -0.82 22.35
N ARG A 91 9.65 -1.05 22.21
CA ARG A 91 9.10 -1.67 21.00
C ARG A 91 9.25 -0.76 19.78
N ILE A 92 8.90 0.52 19.89
CA ILE A 92 9.06 1.50 18.80
C ILE A 92 10.52 1.58 18.38
N LYS A 93 11.44 1.65 19.35
CA LYS A 93 12.88 1.67 19.10
C LYS A 93 13.32 0.44 18.30
N GLY A 94 12.99 -0.76 18.79
CA GLY A 94 13.36 -2.01 18.11
C GLY A 94 12.83 -2.09 16.68
N GLU A 95 11.56 -1.75 16.45
CA GLU A 95 10.96 -1.76 15.12
C GLU A 95 11.58 -0.71 14.16
N LEU A 96 11.96 0.46 14.68
CA LEU A 96 12.66 1.47 13.88
C LEU A 96 14.11 1.06 13.57
N GLU A 97 14.82 0.42 14.50
CA GLU A 97 16.16 -0.13 14.27
C GLU A 97 16.14 -1.21 13.18
N GLU A 98 15.14 -2.08 13.19
CA GLU A 98 14.96 -3.12 12.16
C GLU A 98 14.67 -2.50 10.78
N LYS A 99 13.80 -1.49 10.71
CA LYS A 99 13.57 -0.74 9.46
C LYS A 99 14.82 -0.02 8.97
N ILE A 100 15.64 0.51 9.84
CA ILE A 100 16.95 1.10 9.47
C ILE A 100 17.84 0.04 8.85
N GLN A 101 17.95 -1.13 9.46
CA GLN A 101 18.75 -2.24 8.92
C GLN A 101 18.24 -2.66 7.53
N ILE A 102 16.94 -2.89 7.37
CA ILE A 102 16.34 -3.21 6.06
C ILE A 102 16.65 -2.11 5.04
N SER A 103 16.53 -0.83 5.42
CA SER A 103 16.82 0.29 4.53
C SER A 103 18.28 0.30 4.08
N GLU A 104 19.22 0.05 4.99
CA GLU A 104 20.66 -0.02 4.71
C GLU A 104 21.01 -1.21 3.79
N GLU A 105 20.32 -2.36 3.92
CA GLU A 105 20.47 -3.48 3.02
C GLU A 105 19.86 -3.20 1.62
N ILE A 106 18.68 -2.60 1.55
CA ILE A 106 18.07 -2.20 0.27
C ILE A 106 18.95 -1.20 -0.47
N LEU A 107 19.60 -0.25 0.21
CA LEU A 107 20.56 0.67 -0.42
C LEU A 107 21.73 -0.04 -1.09
N LYS A 108 22.11 -1.23 -0.62
CA LYS A 108 23.19 -2.05 -1.22
C LYS A 108 22.69 -2.94 -2.36
N LEU A 109 21.46 -3.47 -2.23
CA LEU A 109 20.93 -4.50 -3.11
C LEU A 109 20.16 -3.94 -4.32
N PHE A 110 19.54 -2.76 -4.19
CA PHE A 110 18.63 -2.22 -5.19
C PHE A 110 19.28 -1.14 -6.05
N ASP A 111 19.35 -1.38 -7.36
CA ASP A 111 19.72 -0.33 -8.33
C ASP A 111 18.53 0.60 -8.59
N PHE A 112 18.57 1.81 -8.04
CA PHE A 112 17.50 2.81 -8.19
C PHE A 112 17.26 3.25 -9.64
N ASN A 113 18.17 2.98 -10.59
CA ASN A 113 17.92 3.20 -12.02
C ASN A 113 16.82 2.28 -12.57
N ILE A 114 16.53 1.17 -11.89
CA ILE A 114 15.45 0.24 -12.24
C ILE A 114 14.09 0.94 -12.17
N VAL A 115 13.91 1.93 -11.29
CA VAL A 115 12.66 2.68 -11.18
C VAL A 115 12.23 3.26 -12.52
N LYS A 116 13.18 3.69 -13.37
CA LYS A 116 12.90 4.21 -14.72
C LYS A 116 12.41 3.15 -15.73
N LYS A 117 12.52 1.86 -15.39
CA LYS A 117 12.11 0.73 -16.24
C LYS A 117 10.74 0.17 -15.82
N LEU A 118 10.19 0.66 -14.73
CA LEU A 118 8.86 0.27 -14.26
C LEU A 118 7.76 0.89 -15.13
N THR A 119 6.63 0.24 -15.19
CA THR A 119 5.43 0.76 -15.84
C THR A 119 4.79 1.83 -14.97
N PHE A 120 4.77 3.07 -15.47
CA PHE A 120 4.11 4.22 -14.84
C PHE A 120 2.76 4.45 -15.50
N THR A 121 1.72 4.52 -14.69
CA THR A 121 0.36 4.87 -15.15
C THR A 121 -0.26 5.89 -14.23
N ASN A 122 -1.31 6.58 -14.72
CA ASN A 122 -2.24 7.20 -13.80
C ASN A 122 -2.84 6.10 -12.91
N ALA A 123 -2.89 6.33 -11.63
CA ALA A 123 -3.34 5.37 -10.64
C ALA A 123 -4.21 6.07 -9.60
N HIS A 124 -5.01 5.32 -8.86
CA HIS A 124 -5.86 5.86 -7.80
C HIS A 124 -5.05 6.54 -6.69
N GLY A 125 -3.87 5.99 -6.37
CA GLY A 125 -2.94 6.53 -5.38
C GLY A 125 -3.24 6.13 -3.94
N ASP A 126 -4.44 5.62 -3.65
CA ASP A 126 -4.84 5.11 -2.34
C ASP A 126 -5.83 3.93 -2.43
N TYR A 127 -5.83 3.19 -3.55
CA TYR A 127 -6.77 2.10 -3.74
C TYR A 127 -6.65 1.04 -2.64
N SER A 128 -7.77 0.74 -2.03
CA SER A 128 -7.94 -0.33 -1.05
C SER A 128 -9.41 -0.70 -0.97
N ILE A 129 -9.75 -1.75 -0.22
CA ILE A 129 -11.15 -2.12 0.00
C ILE A 129 -11.99 -1.01 0.63
N GLN A 130 -11.38 -0.08 1.34
CA GLN A 130 -12.07 1.05 1.98
C GLN A 130 -12.63 2.05 0.96
N GLN A 131 -12.07 2.07 -0.27
CA GLN A 131 -12.53 2.90 -1.38
C GLN A 131 -13.56 2.21 -2.26
N LEU A 132 -14.01 0.99 -1.91
CA LEU A 132 -15.00 0.23 -2.65
C LEU A 132 -16.37 0.32 -2.00
N ILE A 133 -17.37 0.76 -2.76
CA ILE A 133 -18.77 0.74 -2.39
C ILE A 133 -19.47 -0.39 -3.15
N TYR A 134 -19.82 -1.44 -2.45
CA TYR A 134 -20.58 -2.56 -3.04
C TYR A 134 -22.07 -2.24 -3.07
N ASN A 135 -22.69 -2.45 -4.21
CA ASN A 135 -24.12 -2.31 -4.40
C ASN A 135 -24.62 -3.50 -5.19
N ASP A 136 -25.57 -4.26 -4.63
CA ASP A 136 -26.06 -5.50 -5.21
C ASP A 136 -26.74 -5.31 -6.58
N THR A 137 -27.25 -4.11 -6.87
CA THR A 137 -27.97 -3.82 -8.12
C THR A 137 -27.15 -3.02 -9.14
N LYS A 138 -26.21 -2.19 -8.67
CA LYS A 138 -25.42 -1.27 -9.52
C LYS A 138 -23.96 -1.72 -9.70
N GLY A 139 -23.56 -2.80 -9.00
CA GLY A 139 -22.17 -3.25 -8.98
C GLY A 139 -21.29 -2.44 -8.02
N THR A 140 -19.97 -2.63 -8.14
CA THR A 140 -19.00 -1.98 -7.25
C THR A 140 -18.58 -0.62 -7.81
N THR A 141 -18.64 0.41 -6.97
CA THR A 141 -18.19 1.78 -7.27
C THR A 141 -16.90 2.07 -6.53
N VAL A 142 -15.94 2.71 -7.19
CA VAL A 142 -14.70 3.20 -6.57
C VAL A 142 -14.84 4.68 -6.29
N ILE A 143 -14.40 5.10 -5.13
CA ILE A 143 -14.48 6.48 -4.64
C ILE A 143 -13.10 6.97 -4.19
N ASP A 144 -12.99 8.27 -3.92
CA ASP A 144 -11.83 8.90 -3.27
C ASP A 144 -10.56 8.96 -4.15
N PHE A 145 -10.73 9.54 -5.33
CA PHE A 145 -9.64 9.78 -6.29
C PHE A 145 -8.79 11.03 -5.99
N GLU A 146 -8.93 11.63 -4.79
CA GLU A 146 -8.20 12.86 -4.45
C GLU A 146 -6.67 12.69 -4.44
N THR A 147 -6.20 11.45 -4.25
CA THR A 147 -4.78 11.11 -4.28
C THR A 147 -4.31 10.56 -5.63
N ALA A 148 -5.18 10.57 -6.63
CA ALA A 148 -4.83 10.05 -7.96
C ALA A 148 -3.62 10.78 -8.54
N LYS A 149 -2.67 10.02 -9.07
CA LYS A 149 -1.40 10.52 -9.59
C LYS A 149 -0.73 9.50 -10.49
N LYS A 150 0.27 9.95 -11.25
CA LYS A 150 1.15 9.03 -11.97
C LYS A 150 2.17 8.41 -11.02
N LEU A 151 2.23 7.08 -10.98
CA LEU A 151 3.15 6.32 -10.15
C LEU A 151 3.50 4.95 -10.77
N PRO A 152 4.54 4.25 -10.27
CA PRO A 152 4.79 2.86 -10.66
C PRO A 152 3.61 2.00 -10.23
N ILE A 153 2.87 1.45 -11.19
CA ILE A 153 1.60 0.77 -10.90
C ILE A 153 1.76 -0.43 -9.96
N VAL A 154 2.90 -1.10 -9.98
CA VAL A 154 3.17 -2.23 -9.09
C VAL A 154 3.18 -1.85 -7.61
N TRP A 155 3.48 -0.60 -7.28
CA TRP A 155 3.34 -0.09 -5.92
C TRP A 155 1.88 -0.16 -5.46
N GLU A 156 0.93 0.28 -6.31
CA GLU A 156 -0.48 0.25 -5.94
C GLU A 156 -1.03 -1.17 -5.89
N VAL A 157 -0.60 -2.06 -6.79
CA VAL A 157 -0.99 -3.48 -6.77
C VAL A 157 -0.51 -4.16 -5.49
N MET A 158 0.77 -3.98 -5.11
CA MET A 158 1.31 -4.51 -3.85
C MET A 158 0.60 -3.96 -2.63
N ARG A 159 0.40 -2.65 -2.60
CA ARG A 159 -0.27 -1.96 -1.50
C ARG A 159 -1.72 -2.44 -1.35
N SER A 160 -2.49 -2.47 -2.43
CA SER A 160 -3.90 -2.86 -2.39
C SER A 160 -4.07 -4.27 -1.86
N TYR A 161 -3.26 -5.23 -2.32
CA TYR A 161 -3.28 -6.59 -1.81
C TYR A 161 -2.96 -6.66 -0.32
N SER A 162 -1.94 -5.92 0.13
CA SER A 162 -1.51 -5.91 1.53
C SER A 162 -2.58 -5.37 2.49
N TYR A 163 -3.53 -4.58 2.01
CA TYR A 163 -4.65 -4.07 2.82
C TYR A 163 -5.91 -4.94 2.75
N ILE A 164 -5.95 -5.88 1.81
CA ILE A 164 -7.08 -6.80 1.63
C ILE A 164 -6.79 -8.17 2.24
N ASP A 165 -5.53 -8.61 2.23
CA ASP A 165 -5.10 -9.87 2.84
C ASP A 165 -5.21 -9.78 4.36
N LYS A 166 -6.06 -10.63 4.95
CA LYS A 166 -6.26 -10.67 6.40
C LYS A 166 -5.01 -11.03 7.19
N GLU A 167 -4.16 -11.88 6.61
CA GLU A 167 -2.92 -12.32 7.22
C GLU A 167 -1.91 -11.15 7.33
N ALA A 168 -2.02 -10.16 6.45
CA ALA A 168 -1.15 -8.99 6.46
C ALA A 168 -1.16 -8.26 7.81
N LYS A 169 -2.31 -8.23 8.52
CA LYS A 169 -2.41 -7.63 9.86
C LYS A 169 -1.46 -8.27 10.87
N ASN A 170 -1.09 -9.53 10.63
CA ASN A 170 -0.13 -10.28 11.43
C ASN A 170 1.31 -10.16 10.88
N GLY A 171 1.52 -9.33 9.85
CA GLY A 171 2.79 -9.19 9.16
C GLY A 171 3.11 -10.34 8.19
N ILE A 172 2.10 -11.07 7.72
CA ILE A 172 2.26 -12.23 6.82
C ILE A 172 1.39 -12.00 5.57
N LEU A 173 1.91 -12.34 4.39
CA LEU A 173 1.11 -12.36 3.17
C LEU A 173 0.96 -13.79 2.64
N ASN A 174 -0.21 -14.11 2.12
CA ASN A 174 -0.38 -15.33 1.34
C ASN A 174 0.21 -15.11 -0.06
N ILE A 175 1.43 -15.63 -0.29
CA ILE A 175 2.17 -15.42 -1.54
C ILE A 175 1.42 -16.00 -2.74
N ASN A 176 0.74 -17.16 -2.60
CA ASN A 176 -0.02 -17.73 -3.70
C ASN A 176 -1.19 -16.83 -4.12
N THR A 177 -1.94 -16.32 -3.14
CA THR A 177 -3.04 -15.39 -3.39
C THR A 177 -2.53 -14.04 -3.93
N LEU A 178 -1.36 -13.57 -3.49
CA LEU A 178 -0.69 -12.40 -4.07
C LEU A 178 -0.39 -12.61 -5.56
N VAL A 179 0.15 -13.76 -5.93
CA VAL A 179 0.43 -14.12 -7.34
C VAL A 179 -0.86 -14.17 -8.14
N ASP A 180 -1.93 -14.74 -7.60
CA ASP A 180 -3.24 -14.76 -8.26
C ASP A 180 -3.83 -13.36 -8.42
N TYR A 181 -3.64 -12.48 -7.43
CA TYR A 181 -4.05 -11.07 -7.49
C TYR A 181 -3.33 -10.33 -8.62
N PHE A 182 -2.02 -10.52 -8.76
CA PHE A 182 -1.24 -9.98 -9.87
C PHE A 182 -1.69 -10.56 -11.20
N ARG A 183 -1.93 -11.88 -11.28
CA ARG A 183 -2.44 -12.54 -12.49
C ARG A 183 -3.78 -11.96 -12.94
N GLU A 184 -4.68 -11.72 -12.00
CA GLU A 184 -5.99 -11.11 -12.28
C GLU A 184 -5.84 -9.68 -12.79
N PHE A 185 -5.01 -8.86 -12.14
CA PHE A 185 -4.69 -7.50 -12.57
C PHE A 185 -4.09 -7.46 -13.98
N CYS A 186 -3.15 -8.36 -14.29
CA CYS A 186 -2.45 -8.45 -15.59
C CYS A 186 -3.37 -8.76 -16.77
N LYS A 187 -4.59 -9.22 -16.54
CA LYS A 187 -5.61 -9.38 -17.63
C LYS A 187 -6.01 -8.03 -18.24
N TYR A 188 -5.83 -6.94 -17.51
CA TYR A 188 -6.25 -5.58 -17.91
C TYR A 188 -5.07 -4.68 -18.22
N VAL A 189 -3.99 -4.79 -17.46
CA VAL A 189 -2.79 -3.96 -17.57
C VAL A 189 -1.57 -4.87 -17.65
N PRO A 190 -0.89 -4.96 -18.81
CA PRO A 190 0.30 -5.77 -18.94
C PRO A 190 1.45 -5.19 -18.11
N LEU A 191 2.11 -6.04 -17.35
CA LEU A 191 3.31 -5.70 -16.58
C LEU A 191 4.55 -6.29 -17.27
N ASN A 192 5.66 -5.55 -17.24
CA ASN A 192 6.93 -6.03 -17.77
C ASN A 192 7.73 -6.82 -16.72
N ASP A 193 8.88 -7.39 -17.11
CA ASP A 193 9.72 -8.20 -16.22
C ASP A 193 10.27 -7.41 -15.03
N TYR A 194 10.55 -6.11 -15.23
CA TYR A 194 11.00 -5.25 -14.15
C TYR A 194 9.88 -4.99 -13.15
N ASP A 195 8.65 -4.80 -13.61
CA ASP A 195 7.48 -4.66 -12.75
C ASP A 195 7.32 -5.87 -11.85
N LEU A 196 7.26 -7.07 -12.44
CA LEU A 196 7.03 -8.31 -11.71
C LEU A 196 8.18 -8.62 -10.75
N LYS A 197 9.43 -8.47 -11.20
CA LYS A 197 10.61 -8.75 -10.38
C LYS A 197 10.74 -7.80 -9.20
N TYR A 198 10.49 -6.51 -9.42
CA TYR A 198 10.80 -5.47 -8.45
C TYR A 198 9.57 -4.91 -7.70
N ALA A 199 8.38 -5.47 -7.91
CA ALA A 199 7.18 -5.10 -7.15
C ALA A 199 7.41 -5.12 -5.63
N PRO A 200 7.94 -6.18 -5.01
CA PRO A 200 8.17 -6.19 -3.57
C PRO A 200 9.23 -5.15 -3.14
N TYR A 201 10.28 -4.92 -3.92
CA TYR A 201 11.29 -3.89 -3.62
C TYR A 201 10.67 -2.49 -3.54
N VAL A 202 9.87 -2.13 -4.55
CA VAL A 202 9.21 -0.83 -4.63
C VAL A 202 8.33 -0.58 -3.39
N TYR A 203 7.63 -1.61 -2.93
CA TYR A 203 6.76 -1.48 -1.77
C TYR A 203 7.54 -1.47 -0.45
N ILE A 204 8.58 -2.29 -0.31
CA ILE A 204 9.48 -2.28 0.86
C ILE A 204 10.11 -0.89 1.03
N ILE A 205 10.66 -0.30 -0.04
CA ILE A 205 11.29 1.03 0.02
C ILE A 205 10.32 2.07 0.58
N GLN A 206 9.08 2.06 0.14
CA GLN A 206 8.06 2.99 0.63
C GLN A 206 7.67 2.70 2.09
N LEU A 207 7.57 1.43 2.50
CA LEU A 207 7.27 1.06 3.89
C LEU A 207 8.43 1.44 4.83
N ALA A 208 9.66 1.12 4.42
CA ALA A 208 10.86 1.38 5.19
C ALA A 208 11.11 2.88 5.42
N ASN A 209 10.80 3.72 4.42
CA ASN A 209 11.00 5.17 4.50
C ASN A 209 10.06 5.91 5.48
N SER A 210 8.99 5.27 5.95
CA SER A 210 7.92 5.93 6.70
C SER A 210 8.13 5.83 8.22
N VAL A 211 7.98 6.95 8.92
CA VAL A 211 7.89 7.02 10.40
C VAL A 211 6.46 7.34 10.86
N PHE A 212 5.50 7.38 9.93
CA PHE A 212 4.10 7.70 10.23
C PHE A 212 3.50 6.68 11.21
N GLY A 213 2.77 7.20 12.17
CA GLY A 213 2.16 6.47 13.28
C GLY A 213 3.05 6.43 14.53
N TYR A 214 4.35 6.22 14.39
CA TYR A 214 5.29 6.28 15.53
C TYR A 214 5.48 7.71 16.02
N LYS A 215 5.70 8.66 15.12
CA LYS A 215 5.89 10.07 15.43
C LYS A 215 4.64 10.67 16.06
N GLU A 216 3.48 10.40 15.45
CA GLU A 216 2.20 10.91 15.92
C GLU A 216 1.90 10.38 17.33
N TYR A 217 2.10 9.09 17.57
CA TYR A 217 1.90 8.51 18.90
C TYR A 217 2.89 9.03 19.94
N ASN A 218 4.16 9.21 19.57
CA ASN A 218 5.15 9.77 20.52
C ASN A 218 4.80 11.20 20.95
N ASN A 219 4.10 11.96 20.09
CA ASN A 219 3.62 13.31 20.39
C ASN A 219 2.28 13.31 21.14
N ASP A 220 1.44 12.30 20.94
CA ASP A 220 0.11 12.20 21.54
C ASP A 220 -0.28 10.71 21.70
N TYR A 221 -0.26 10.21 22.93
CA TYR A 221 -0.56 8.81 23.25
C TYR A 221 -2.01 8.40 23.00
N SER A 222 -2.92 9.35 22.75
CA SER A 222 -4.28 9.05 22.30
C SER A 222 -4.33 8.47 20.87
N GLN A 223 -3.26 8.68 20.08
CA GLN A 223 -3.12 8.20 18.69
C GLN A 223 -2.76 6.70 18.61
N ARG A 224 -3.30 5.88 19.50
CA ARG A 224 -3.02 4.45 19.57
C ARG A 224 -3.30 3.71 18.26
N LYS A 225 -4.36 4.08 17.55
CA LYS A 225 -4.70 3.46 16.25
C LYS A 225 -3.62 3.70 15.19
N LEU A 226 -2.97 4.87 15.20
CA LEU A 226 -1.87 5.18 14.29
C LEU A 226 -0.61 4.37 14.65
N LEU A 227 -0.36 4.14 15.95
CA LEU A 227 0.70 3.27 16.39
C LEU A 227 0.47 1.82 15.95
N ASP A 228 -0.73 1.28 16.14
CA ASP A 228 -1.07 -0.08 15.68
C ASP A 228 -0.92 -0.22 14.17
N PHE A 229 -1.25 0.83 13.42
CA PHE A 229 -1.03 0.88 11.98
C PHE A 229 0.46 0.92 11.61
N ALA A 230 1.29 1.65 12.39
CA ALA A 230 2.74 1.66 12.20
C ALA A 230 3.35 0.26 12.46
N PHE A 231 2.93 -0.42 13.51
CA PHE A 231 3.33 -1.79 13.83
C PHE A 231 2.96 -2.76 12.69
N PHE A 232 1.73 -2.69 12.20
CA PHE A 232 1.29 -3.46 11.04
C PHE A 232 2.22 -3.26 9.84
N ARG A 233 2.52 -2.00 9.48
CA ARG A 233 3.36 -1.68 8.32
C ARG A 233 4.80 -2.13 8.50
N THR A 234 5.31 -2.10 9.71
CA THR A 234 6.67 -2.57 10.00
C THR A 234 6.77 -4.08 9.90
N ASN A 235 5.82 -4.83 10.50
CA ASN A 235 5.76 -6.27 10.36
C ASN A 235 5.67 -6.70 8.89
N LEU A 236 4.85 -5.99 8.11
CA LEU A 236 4.73 -6.23 6.67
C LEU A 236 6.04 -5.94 5.93
N CYS A 237 6.76 -4.86 6.30
CA CYS A 237 8.05 -4.52 5.71
C CYS A 237 9.08 -5.62 5.95
N ILE A 238 9.16 -6.12 7.18
CA ILE A 238 10.05 -7.23 7.59
C ILE A 238 9.70 -8.49 6.80
N TYR A 239 8.42 -8.89 6.80
CA TYR A 239 7.98 -10.08 6.06
C TYR A 239 8.31 -10.02 4.57
N LEU A 240 8.06 -8.87 3.94
CA LEU A 240 8.37 -8.68 2.53
C LEU A 240 9.87 -8.75 2.25
N TYR A 241 10.69 -8.22 3.16
CA TYR A 241 12.14 -8.29 3.05
C TYR A 241 12.64 -9.73 3.18
N ASP A 242 12.18 -10.47 4.16
CA ASP A 242 12.57 -11.87 4.39
C ASP A 242 12.13 -12.80 3.25
N ASN A 243 11.06 -12.46 2.54
CA ASN A 243 10.50 -13.24 1.44
C ASN A 243 10.73 -12.62 0.06
N LEU A 244 11.59 -11.61 -0.05
CA LEU A 244 11.81 -10.78 -1.23
C LEU A 244 12.11 -11.59 -2.49
N GLU A 245 13.06 -12.52 -2.41
CA GLU A 245 13.49 -13.40 -3.51
C GLU A 245 12.36 -14.37 -3.94
N ILE A 246 11.64 -14.91 -2.96
CA ILE A 246 10.55 -15.85 -3.21
C ILE A 246 9.42 -15.14 -3.95
N ILE A 247 8.99 -13.97 -3.45
CA ILE A 247 7.91 -13.18 -4.07
C ILE A 247 8.31 -12.78 -5.49
N SER A 248 9.52 -12.23 -5.69
CA SER A 248 10.02 -11.84 -6.99
C SER A 248 10.03 -13.01 -7.99
N LYS A 249 10.48 -14.19 -7.55
CA LYS A 249 10.52 -15.39 -8.39
C LYS A 249 9.12 -15.88 -8.75
N GLU A 250 8.19 -15.89 -7.80
CA GLU A 250 6.82 -16.35 -8.05
C GLU A 250 6.07 -15.38 -8.98
N LEU A 251 6.23 -14.07 -8.82
CA LEU A 251 5.63 -13.09 -9.73
C LEU A 251 6.19 -13.19 -11.15
N LEU A 252 7.48 -13.46 -11.32
CA LEU A 252 8.07 -13.65 -12.66
C LEU A 252 7.51 -14.84 -13.44
N LYS A 253 6.88 -15.83 -12.77
CA LYS A 253 6.21 -16.96 -13.44
C LYS A 253 4.89 -16.57 -14.13
N LEU A 254 4.43 -15.33 -13.97
CA LEU A 254 3.23 -14.81 -14.65
C LEU A 254 3.43 -14.50 -16.13
N LYS A 255 4.63 -14.65 -16.64
CA LYS A 255 5.02 -14.48 -18.04
C LYS A 255 4.79 -15.71 -18.93
#